data_b1f1ee9b0fb56a9090c28fdb9f6bf03b
#
_entry.id   b1f1ee9b0fb56a9090c28fdb9f6bf03b
#
_cell.length_a   1.000
_cell.length_b   1.000
_cell.length_c   1.000
_cell.angle_alpha   90.00
_cell.angle_beta   90.00
_cell.angle_gamma   90.00
#
_symmetry.space_group_name_H-M   'P 1'
#
loop_
_entity.id
_entity.type
_entity.pdbx_description
1 polymer ?
#
loop_
_entity_poly.entity_id
_entity_poly.type
_entity_poly.pdbx_seq_one_letter_code
_entity_poly.pdbx_strand_id
1 'polypeptide(L)'
;MARMGSYFAMEAVEGRKPVFVRFFLSDAQNQAQALFKALEAASLLQGRAVSVVEQPPLDGCRVAALVQTSSEAPAFLFHSLRLREDEASGLDSYAQSRLLFDKYREIIRPLGLDLKTHCVRTWLYVRDIDTHYAGLVKARNEVFSEEGLRHDTHYIASTGIGGATEGCHSVVAMDFLTCPGIHEEDKTYLKAYSHLCPTHDYGVAFERGVRLSDGHIFISGTASIDHLGRVMHQGDVIAQTGRLLENISELLQEGGASLEQVPYFVVYLRDISDYRMVDEYMQARFPSVPRIILEARVCRPSWLIEMECEVCAS
;
A
#
# COMPACT_ATOMS: atom_id res chain seq x y z
N MET A 1 -7.82 -14.49 16.03
CA MET A 1 -6.89 -14.21 17.17
C MET A 1 -5.99 -15.41 17.49
N ALA A 2 -6.48 -16.63 17.68
CA ALA A 2 -5.62 -17.78 18.02
C ALA A 2 -4.48 -18.02 17.01
N ARG A 3 -4.77 -18.03 15.70
CA ARG A 3 -3.73 -18.18 14.65
C ARG A 3 -2.66 -17.09 14.70
N MET A 4 -3.05 -15.85 14.98
CA MET A 4 -2.10 -14.73 15.07
C MET A 4 -1.23 -14.82 16.32
N GLY A 5 -1.82 -15.22 17.46
CA GLY A 5 -1.05 -15.48 18.67
C GLY A 5 -0.03 -16.62 18.49
N SER A 6 -0.42 -17.70 17.81
CA SER A 6 0.52 -18.80 17.46
C SER A 6 1.63 -18.33 16.53
N TYR A 7 1.31 -17.52 15.52
CA TYR A 7 2.30 -16.93 14.62
C TYR A 7 3.30 -16.05 15.37
N PHE A 8 2.83 -15.14 16.24
CA PHE A 8 3.73 -14.30 17.03
C PHE A 8 4.58 -15.08 18.02
N ALA A 9 4.06 -16.20 18.56
CA ALA A 9 4.85 -17.08 19.41
C ALA A 9 5.97 -17.79 18.61
N MET A 10 5.70 -18.20 17.38
CA MET A 10 6.73 -18.76 16.48
C MET A 10 7.81 -17.72 16.13
N GLU A 11 7.41 -16.51 15.73
CA GLU A 11 8.35 -15.42 15.44
C GLU A 11 9.22 -15.08 16.65
N ALA A 12 8.64 -15.08 17.86
CA ALA A 12 9.38 -14.82 19.09
C ALA A 12 10.44 -15.88 19.40
N VAL A 13 10.20 -17.15 19.05
CA VAL A 13 11.21 -18.23 19.19
C VAL A 13 12.41 -17.97 18.29
N GLU A 14 12.19 -17.37 17.12
CA GLU A 14 13.24 -16.98 16.19
C GLU A 14 13.84 -15.60 16.48
N GLY A 15 13.47 -15.00 17.62
CA GLY A 15 13.95 -13.67 18.03
C GLY A 15 13.31 -12.50 17.27
N ARG A 16 12.32 -12.76 16.42
CA ARG A 16 11.63 -11.72 15.67
C ARG A 16 10.41 -11.19 16.43
N LYS A 17 10.17 -9.88 16.32
CA LYS A 17 9.02 -9.19 16.91
C LYS A 17 8.20 -8.53 15.83
N PRO A 18 6.86 -8.58 15.90
CA PRO A 18 6.02 -7.81 15.00
C PRO A 18 6.26 -6.31 15.20
N VAL A 19 6.52 -5.59 14.13
CA VAL A 19 6.74 -4.14 14.12
C VAL A 19 5.56 -3.39 13.52
N PHE A 20 4.87 -4.03 12.57
CA PHE A 20 3.68 -3.51 11.92
C PHE A 20 2.69 -4.63 11.59
N VAL A 21 1.40 -4.33 11.72
CA VAL A 21 0.31 -5.23 11.31
C VAL A 21 -0.74 -4.43 10.56
N ARG A 22 -1.07 -4.87 9.34
CA ARG A 22 -2.22 -4.37 8.58
C ARG A 22 -3.31 -5.42 8.54
N PHE A 23 -4.50 -5.06 9.01
CA PHE A 23 -5.70 -5.89 8.95
C PHE A 23 -6.57 -5.47 7.78
N PHE A 24 -6.97 -6.45 6.98
CA PHE A 24 -7.95 -6.32 5.93
C PHE A 24 -9.26 -6.93 6.43
N LEU A 25 -10.31 -6.13 6.48
CA LEU A 25 -11.61 -6.52 7.01
C LEU A 25 -12.65 -6.60 5.90
N SER A 26 -13.57 -7.55 6.00
CA SER A 26 -14.72 -7.63 5.09
C SER A 26 -15.80 -6.59 5.40
N ASP A 27 -15.79 -6.02 6.62
CA ASP A 27 -16.79 -5.07 7.11
C ASP A 27 -16.20 -4.33 8.33
N ALA A 28 -15.54 -3.20 8.08
CA ALA A 28 -14.84 -2.48 9.13
C ALA A 28 -15.80 -1.88 10.16
N GLN A 29 -16.97 -1.42 9.75
CA GLN A 29 -17.96 -0.83 10.67
C GLN A 29 -18.38 -1.81 11.76
N ASN A 30 -18.58 -3.08 11.40
CA ASN A 30 -19.02 -4.12 12.34
C ASN A 30 -17.87 -4.87 13.02
N GLN A 31 -16.67 -4.85 12.47
CA GLN A 31 -15.55 -5.71 12.88
C GLN A 31 -14.43 -4.97 13.62
N ALA A 32 -14.16 -3.70 13.30
CA ALA A 32 -12.97 -2.99 13.81
C ALA A 32 -12.94 -2.91 15.34
N GLN A 33 -14.04 -2.53 15.97
CA GLN A 33 -14.11 -2.44 17.43
C GLN A 33 -13.87 -3.80 18.12
N ALA A 34 -14.46 -4.87 17.58
CA ALA A 34 -14.27 -6.22 18.12
C ALA A 34 -12.82 -6.69 17.92
N LEU A 35 -12.22 -6.36 16.78
CA LEU A 35 -10.80 -6.64 16.49
C LEU A 35 -9.90 -5.92 17.51
N PHE A 36 -10.04 -4.60 17.69
CA PHE A 36 -9.22 -3.85 18.65
C PHE A 36 -9.34 -4.37 20.08
N LYS A 37 -10.57 -4.65 20.57
CA LYS A 37 -10.78 -5.26 21.87
C LYS A 37 -10.08 -6.61 22.02
N ALA A 38 -10.12 -7.45 20.98
CA ALA A 38 -9.46 -8.75 21.00
C ALA A 38 -7.94 -8.65 20.98
N LEU A 39 -7.39 -7.68 20.23
CA LEU A 39 -5.95 -7.41 20.18
C LEU A 39 -5.44 -6.87 21.52
N GLU A 40 -6.19 -5.97 22.15
CA GLU A 40 -5.88 -5.42 23.47
C GLU A 40 -5.90 -6.52 24.54
N ALA A 41 -6.97 -7.31 24.58
CA ALA A 41 -7.11 -8.43 25.54
C ALA A 41 -5.98 -9.46 25.40
N ALA A 42 -5.47 -9.66 24.18
CA ALA A 42 -4.35 -10.55 23.91
C ALA A 42 -2.98 -9.89 24.08
N SER A 43 -2.92 -8.60 24.47
CA SER A 43 -1.69 -7.79 24.56
C SER A 43 -0.85 -7.78 23.25
N LEU A 44 -1.53 -7.89 22.10
CA LEU A 44 -0.88 -8.00 20.80
C LEU A 44 -0.60 -6.64 20.13
N LEU A 45 -1.06 -5.53 20.73
CA LEU A 45 -0.88 -4.16 20.19
C LEU A 45 0.32 -3.41 20.78
N GLN A 46 0.87 -3.85 21.90
CA GLN A 46 1.88 -3.08 22.63
C GLN A 46 3.13 -2.84 21.78
N GLY A 47 3.45 -1.55 21.56
CA GLY A 47 4.65 -1.12 20.83
C GLY A 47 4.62 -1.41 19.32
N ARG A 48 3.45 -1.63 18.73
CA ARG A 48 3.27 -1.98 17.31
C ARG A 48 2.38 -0.97 16.62
N ALA A 49 2.75 -0.62 15.39
CA ALA A 49 1.86 0.12 14.51
C ALA A 49 0.78 -0.83 13.94
N VAL A 50 -0.46 -0.38 13.97
CA VAL A 50 -1.61 -1.15 13.47
C VAL A 50 -2.37 -0.31 12.46
N SER A 51 -2.60 -0.90 11.28
CA SER A 51 -3.49 -0.36 10.26
C SER A 51 -4.72 -1.26 10.13
N VAL A 52 -5.88 -0.66 9.98
CA VAL A 52 -7.14 -1.37 9.70
C VAL A 52 -7.78 -0.74 8.48
N VAL A 53 -8.15 -1.56 7.51
CA VAL A 53 -8.81 -1.12 6.28
C VAL A 53 -9.89 -2.12 5.88
N GLU A 54 -11.02 -1.61 5.41
CA GLU A 54 -12.04 -2.41 4.77
C GLU A 54 -11.66 -2.67 3.33
N GLN A 55 -11.17 -3.87 3.12
CA GLN A 55 -10.84 -4.48 1.82
C GLN A 55 -11.10 -5.99 2.01
N PRO A 56 -12.27 -6.49 1.62
CA PRO A 56 -12.67 -7.87 1.88
C PRO A 56 -11.66 -8.89 1.32
N PRO A 57 -11.12 -9.80 2.16
CA PRO A 57 -10.35 -10.93 1.67
C PRO A 57 -11.23 -11.88 0.87
N LEU A 58 -10.77 -12.33 -0.29
CA LEU A 58 -11.58 -13.14 -1.22
C LEU A 58 -11.45 -14.65 -1.01
N ASP A 59 -10.58 -15.09 -0.11
CA ASP A 59 -10.40 -16.50 0.28
C ASP A 59 -11.51 -17.02 1.22
N GLY A 60 -12.56 -16.24 1.46
CA GLY A 60 -13.67 -16.56 2.37
C GLY A 60 -13.40 -16.16 3.82
N CYS A 61 -12.25 -15.60 4.16
CA CYS A 61 -11.95 -15.06 5.47
C CYS A 61 -12.61 -13.69 5.67
N ARG A 62 -13.11 -13.42 6.88
CA ARG A 62 -13.61 -12.08 7.24
C ARG A 62 -12.49 -11.11 7.59
N VAL A 63 -11.35 -11.64 7.98
CA VAL A 63 -10.17 -10.89 8.43
C VAL A 63 -8.92 -11.56 7.89
N ALA A 64 -8.10 -10.83 7.18
CA ALA A 64 -6.73 -11.21 6.85
C ALA A 64 -5.75 -10.22 7.48
N ALA A 65 -4.49 -10.60 7.63
CA ALA A 65 -3.45 -9.74 8.17
C ALA A 65 -2.15 -9.88 7.39
N LEU A 66 -1.53 -8.74 7.10
CA LEU A 66 -0.14 -8.63 6.70
C LEU A 66 0.66 -8.22 7.94
N VAL A 67 1.67 -9.00 8.28
CA VAL A 67 2.50 -8.78 9.47
C VAL A 67 3.95 -8.60 9.03
N GLN A 68 4.55 -7.50 9.43
CA GLN A 68 5.99 -7.30 9.31
C GLN A 68 6.66 -7.59 10.65
N THR A 69 7.69 -8.41 10.63
CA THR A 69 8.48 -8.77 11.81
C THR A 69 9.94 -8.37 11.61
N SER A 70 10.64 -8.10 12.70
CA SER A 70 12.07 -7.80 12.68
C SER A 70 12.77 -8.43 13.87
N SER A 71 14.01 -8.87 13.70
CA SER A 71 14.93 -9.29 14.76
C SER A 71 15.69 -8.11 15.39
N GLU A 72 15.72 -6.97 14.70
CA GLU A 72 16.42 -5.77 15.09
C GLU A 72 15.45 -4.62 15.40
N ALA A 73 15.96 -3.49 15.90
CA ALA A 73 15.18 -2.27 15.98
C ALA A 73 14.71 -1.89 14.57
N PRO A 74 13.42 -1.59 14.36
CA PRO A 74 12.91 -1.30 13.03
C PRO A 74 13.57 -0.04 12.47
N ALA A 75 14.10 -0.15 11.24
CA ALA A 75 14.62 0.99 10.49
C ALA A 75 13.51 1.95 10.04
N PHE A 76 12.27 1.51 10.13
CA PHE A 76 11.09 2.24 9.64
C PHE A 76 10.12 2.57 10.77
N LEU A 77 9.49 3.73 10.66
CA LEU A 77 8.33 4.13 11.44
C LEU A 77 7.08 4.01 10.58
N PHE A 78 6.11 3.26 11.05
CA PHE A 78 4.79 3.14 10.41
C PHE A 78 3.81 4.11 11.04
N HIS A 79 3.10 4.88 10.22
CA HIS A 79 2.03 5.79 10.65
C HIS A 79 0.74 5.42 9.93
N SER A 80 -0.28 5.04 10.69
CA SER A 80 -1.60 4.74 10.17
C SER A 80 -2.56 5.85 10.59
N LEU A 81 -2.97 6.68 9.64
CA LEU A 81 -3.76 7.87 9.88
C LEU A 81 -5.19 7.70 9.42
N ARG A 82 -6.11 7.94 10.33
CA ARG A 82 -7.56 7.88 10.14
C ARG A 82 -8.18 9.14 10.74
N LEU A 83 -9.18 9.69 10.08
CA LEU A 83 -9.96 10.79 10.64
C LEU A 83 -11.06 10.24 11.54
N ARG A 84 -11.26 10.89 12.68
CA ARG A 84 -12.43 10.65 13.50
C ARG A 84 -13.68 11.19 12.80
N GLU A 85 -14.85 10.71 13.20
CA GLU A 85 -16.13 11.12 12.61
C GLU A 85 -16.36 12.64 12.66
N ASP A 86 -16.01 13.28 13.78
CA ASP A 86 -16.11 14.74 13.96
C ASP A 86 -15.13 15.52 13.07
N GLU A 87 -13.95 14.95 12.78
CA GLU A 87 -12.96 15.55 11.88
C GLU A 87 -13.33 15.39 10.40
N ALA A 88 -13.96 14.27 10.04
CA ALA A 88 -14.30 13.95 8.65
C ALA A 88 -15.63 14.57 8.21
N SER A 89 -16.56 14.82 9.16
CA SER A 89 -17.90 15.29 8.87
C SER A 89 -17.89 16.63 8.14
N GLY A 90 -18.59 16.70 7.02
CA GLY A 90 -18.71 17.92 6.19
C GLY A 90 -17.50 18.22 5.29
N LEU A 91 -16.45 17.40 5.36
CA LEU A 91 -15.27 17.53 4.50
C LEU A 91 -15.38 16.59 3.28
N ASP A 92 -15.06 17.11 2.10
CA ASP A 92 -14.89 16.32 0.90
C ASP A 92 -13.54 15.54 0.91
N SER A 93 -13.33 14.69 -0.09
CA SER A 93 -12.10 13.87 -0.18
C SER A 93 -10.83 14.71 -0.32
N TYR A 94 -10.93 15.91 -0.92
CA TYR A 94 -9.79 16.83 -1.00
C TYR A 94 -9.40 17.35 0.39
N ALA A 95 -10.36 17.88 1.14
CA ALA A 95 -10.12 18.46 2.47
C ALA A 95 -9.67 17.39 3.47
N GLN A 96 -10.27 16.19 3.42
CA GLN A 96 -9.84 15.06 4.25
C GLN A 96 -8.40 14.64 3.92
N SER A 97 -8.03 14.59 2.64
CA SER A 97 -6.66 14.26 2.22
C SER A 97 -5.65 15.29 2.69
N ARG A 98 -5.96 16.59 2.54
CA ARG A 98 -5.11 17.66 3.06
C ARG A 98 -4.88 17.51 4.56
N LEU A 99 -5.95 17.30 5.33
CA LEU A 99 -5.88 17.14 6.78
C LEU A 99 -5.03 15.92 7.19
N LEU A 100 -5.12 14.80 6.48
CA LEU A 100 -4.31 13.60 6.75
C LEU A 100 -2.82 13.84 6.47
N PHE A 101 -2.47 14.53 5.38
CA PHE A 101 -1.09 14.93 5.11
C PHE A 101 -0.56 15.92 6.16
N ASP A 102 -1.38 16.88 6.60
CA ASP A 102 -1.00 17.83 7.65
C ASP A 102 -0.73 17.11 8.98
N LYS A 103 -1.61 16.19 9.39
CA LYS A 103 -1.41 15.35 10.57
C LYS A 103 -0.11 14.54 10.47
N TYR A 104 0.20 13.98 9.31
CA TYR A 104 1.46 13.26 9.12
C TYR A 104 2.67 14.18 9.30
N ARG A 105 2.65 15.36 8.67
CA ARG A 105 3.72 16.38 8.82
C ARG A 105 3.89 16.82 10.26
N GLU A 106 2.80 16.98 11.01
CA GLU A 106 2.84 17.33 12.45
C GLU A 106 3.48 16.24 13.30
N ILE A 107 3.29 14.96 12.96
CA ILE A 107 3.89 13.82 13.67
C ILE A 107 5.41 13.74 13.43
N ILE A 108 5.85 13.90 12.18
CA ILE A 108 7.26 13.67 11.82
C ILE A 108 8.17 14.89 12.08
N ARG A 109 7.64 16.12 11.98
CA ARG A 109 8.42 17.36 12.17
C ARG A 109 9.14 17.45 13.52
N PRO A 110 8.54 17.11 14.68
CA PRO A 110 9.24 17.10 15.97
C PRO A 110 10.40 16.12 16.05
N LEU A 111 10.43 15.12 15.15
CA LEU A 111 11.52 14.15 15.03
C LEU A 111 12.66 14.64 14.13
N GLY A 112 12.56 15.87 13.59
CA GLY A 112 13.50 16.42 12.63
C GLY A 112 13.36 15.82 11.22
N LEU A 113 12.20 15.21 10.92
CA LEU A 113 11.93 14.52 9.66
C LEU A 113 10.99 15.34 8.77
N ASP A 114 11.06 15.13 7.45
CA ASP A 114 10.21 15.75 6.45
C ASP A 114 9.61 14.73 5.49
N LEU A 115 8.53 15.13 4.80
CA LEU A 115 7.81 14.28 3.85
C LEU A 115 8.69 13.89 2.66
N LYS A 116 9.48 14.82 2.14
CA LYS A 116 10.25 14.64 0.90
C LYS A 116 11.36 13.60 1.07
N THR A 117 12.15 13.76 2.12
CA THR A 117 13.34 12.92 2.33
C THR A 117 12.98 11.59 2.99
N HIS A 118 12.13 11.63 4.03
CA HIS A 118 12.00 10.52 4.94
C HIS A 118 10.78 9.62 4.70
N CYS A 119 9.75 10.08 3.95
CA CYS A 119 8.63 9.22 3.57
C CYS A 119 9.00 8.41 2.33
N VAL A 120 9.16 7.10 2.50
CA VAL A 120 9.58 6.20 1.40
C VAL A 120 8.41 5.50 0.72
N ARG A 121 7.27 5.36 1.40
CA ARG A 121 6.11 4.65 0.87
C ARG A 121 4.81 5.18 1.46
N THR A 122 3.75 5.25 0.64
CA THR A 122 2.39 5.58 1.08
C THR A 122 1.37 4.60 0.56
N TRP A 123 0.30 4.35 1.35
CA TRP A 123 -0.92 3.67 0.94
C TRP A 123 -2.09 4.60 1.19
N LEU A 124 -2.83 4.89 0.14
CA LEU A 124 -3.91 5.87 0.12
C LEU A 124 -5.21 5.12 -0.17
N TYR A 125 -6.00 4.91 0.87
CA TYR A 125 -7.27 4.18 0.80
C TYR A 125 -8.41 5.17 0.56
N VAL A 126 -9.24 4.88 -0.42
CA VAL A 126 -10.33 5.77 -0.83
C VAL A 126 -11.64 4.99 -0.86
N ARG A 127 -12.58 5.38 0.01
CA ARG A 127 -13.95 4.88 -0.03
C ARG A 127 -14.60 5.36 -1.33
N ASP A 128 -15.27 4.44 -2.05
CA ASP A 128 -15.87 4.75 -3.35
C ASP A 128 -14.92 5.54 -4.26
N ILE A 129 -13.81 4.88 -4.61
CA ILE A 129 -12.67 5.49 -5.30
C ILE A 129 -13.08 6.14 -6.63
N ASP A 130 -14.09 5.60 -7.32
CA ASP A 130 -14.59 6.15 -8.58
C ASP A 130 -15.16 7.57 -8.39
N THR A 131 -15.65 7.91 -7.19
CA THR A 131 -16.20 9.23 -6.82
C THR A 131 -15.15 10.13 -6.17
N HIS A 132 -14.33 9.60 -5.28
CA HIS A 132 -13.52 10.43 -4.37
C HIS A 132 -12.05 10.55 -4.77
N TYR A 133 -11.56 9.78 -5.74
CA TYR A 133 -10.14 9.76 -6.10
C TYR A 133 -9.61 11.11 -6.61
N ALA A 134 -10.41 11.86 -7.35
CA ALA A 134 -9.99 13.14 -7.89
C ALA A 134 -9.60 14.17 -6.80
N GLY A 135 -10.35 14.21 -5.69
CA GLY A 135 -10.03 15.06 -4.54
C GLY A 135 -8.71 14.65 -3.86
N LEU A 136 -8.50 13.35 -3.66
CA LEU A 136 -7.23 12.85 -3.14
C LEU A 136 -6.05 13.24 -4.03
N VAL A 137 -6.14 13.01 -5.35
CA VAL A 137 -5.07 13.32 -6.31
C VAL A 137 -4.72 14.80 -6.28
N LYS A 138 -5.75 15.68 -6.30
CA LYS A 138 -5.55 17.11 -6.20
C LYS A 138 -4.80 17.50 -4.92
N ALA A 139 -5.25 17.02 -3.76
CA ALA A 139 -4.62 17.29 -2.47
C ALA A 139 -3.16 16.81 -2.43
N ARG A 140 -2.90 15.58 -2.88
CA ARG A 140 -1.55 15.01 -2.93
C ARG A 140 -0.63 15.82 -3.83
N ASN A 141 -1.07 16.16 -5.03
CA ASN A 141 -0.24 16.93 -5.98
C ASN A 141 0.13 18.31 -5.41
N GLU A 142 -0.80 18.98 -4.73
CA GLU A 142 -0.54 20.26 -4.07
C GLU A 142 0.43 20.12 -2.90
N VAL A 143 0.18 19.17 -1.98
CA VAL A 143 1.09 18.90 -0.83
C VAL A 143 2.48 18.53 -1.32
N PHE A 144 2.59 17.68 -2.32
CA PHE A 144 3.88 17.29 -2.88
C PHE A 144 4.61 18.48 -3.49
N SER A 145 3.91 19.34 -4.21
CA SER A 145 4.49 20.57 -4.77
C SER A 145 4.98 21.52 -3.68
N GLU A 146 4.21 21.68 -2.59
CA GLU A 146 4.59 22.48 -1.41
C GLU A 146 5.89 21.98 -0.76
N GLU A 147 6.06 20.65 -0.69
CA GLU A 147 7.22 19.98 -0.10
C GLU A 147 8.39 19.83 -1.10
N GLY A 148 8.25 20.34 -2.32
CA GLY A 148 9.30 20.26 -3.33
C GLY A 148 9.44 18.88 -3.99
N LEU A 149 8.42 18.03 -3.89
CA LEU A 149 8.26 16.79 -4.62
C LEU A 149 7.66 17.10 -6.01
N ARG A 150 8.45 16.97 -7.06
CA ARG A 150 8.10 17.36 -8.43
C ARG A 150 8.68 16.37 -9.44
N HIS A 151 8.27 16.48 -10.69
CA HIS A 151 8.76 15.64 -11.78
C HIS A 151 10.27 15.80 -12.07
N ASP A 152 10.85 16.96 -11.76
CA ASP A 152 12.28 17.27 -11.89
C ASP A 152 13.11 16.95 -10.64
N THR A 153 12.45 16.53 -9.56
CA THR A 153 13.09 15.96 -8.37
C THR A 153 12.72 14.48 -8.26
N HIS A 154 11.75 14.15 -7.43
CA HIS A 154 11.16 12.82 -7.29
C HIS A 154 9.78 12.91 -6.67
N TYR A 155 9.07 11.79 -6.65
CA TYR A 155 7.87 11.57 -5.85
C TYR A 155 8.10 10.46 -4.82
N ILE A 156 7.04 10.00 -4.18
CA ILE A 156 7.05 8.91 -3.20
C ILE A 156 6.38 7.69 -3.83
N ALA A 157 6.94 6.49 -3.61
CA ALA A 157 6.28 5.26 -4.01
C ALA A 157 4.91 5.13 -3.32
N SER A 158 3.85 4.82 -4.07
CA SER A 158 2.47 4.94 -3.57
C SER A 158 1.51 3.95 -4.21
N THR A 159 0.57 3.44 -3.40
CA THR A 159 -0.62 2.74 -3.89
C THR A 159 -1.86 3.55 -3.52
N GLY A 160 -2.65 3.93 -4.53
CA GLY A 160 -3.95 4.59 -4.36
C GLY A 160 -5.07 3.64 -4.75
N ILE A 161 -5.81 3.12 -3.77
CA ILE A 161 -6.69 1.97 -3.95
C ILE A 161 -8.01 2.13 -3.19
N GLY A 162 -9.06 1.46 -3.66
CA GLY A 162 -10.33 1.38 -2.94
C GLY A 162 -10.16 0.78 -1.56
N GLY A 163 -10.74 1.42 -0.55
CA GLY A 163 -10.73 0.95 0.82
C GLY A 163 -11.48 1.92 1.73
N ALA A 164 -12.04 1.40 2.81
CA ALA A 164 -12.81 2.19 3.76
C ALA A 164 -12.31 2.00 5.20
N THR A 165 -12.84 2.77 6.11
CA THR A 165 -12.61 2.65 7.56
C THR A 165 -13.94 2.41 8.25
N GLU A 166 -13.91 2.22 9.57
CA GLU A 166 -15.12 2.11 10.39
C GLU A 166 -15.98 3.37 10.39
N GLY A 167 -15.37 4.54 10.12
CA GLY A 167 -16.07 5.81 10.11
C GLY A 167 -16.92 6.03 8.85
N CYS A 168 -18.18 6.40 9.00
CA CYS A 168 -19.09 6.58 7.86
C CYS A 168 -18.82 7.87 7.06
N HIS A 169 -18.30 8.93 7.69
CA HIS A 169 -17.93 10.19 7.04
C HIS A 169 -16.49 10.21 6.52
N SER A 170 -15.65 9.28 6.96
CA SER A 170 -14.27 9.18 6.49
C SER A 170 -14.23 8.51 5.11
N VAL A 171 -13.87 9.28 4.08
CA VAL A 171 -13.76 8.78 2.69
C VAL A 171 -12.31 8.58 2.26
N VAL A 172 -11.34 9.02 3.08
CA VAL A 172 -9.90 8.83 2.82
C VAL A 172 -9.22 8.35 4.10
N ALA A 173 -8.28 7.42 3.94
CA ALA A 173 -7.37 6.99 4.99
C ALA A 173 -5.96 6.81 4.41
N MET A 174 -4.93 6.99 5.23
CA MET A 174 -3.55 6.95 4.74
C MET A 174 -2.64 6.19 5.70
N ASP A 175 -1.77 5.37 5.13
CA ASP A 175 -0.62 4.79 5.84
C ASP A 175 0.67 5.35 5.24
N PHE A 176 1.65 5.61 6.08
CA PHE A 176 2.95 6.13 5.68
C PHE A 176 4.07 5.27 6.26
N LEU A 177 5.08 5.01 5.45
CA LEU A 177 6.33 4.40 5.88
C LEU A 177 7.42 5.44 5.88
N THR A 178 7.97 5.72 7.05
CA THR A 178 9.02 6.72 7.26
C THR A 178 10.33 6.03 7.60
N CYS A 179 11.43 6.42 6.97
CA CYS A 179 12.78 5.94 7.27
C CYS A 179 13.62 7.09 7.88
N PRO A 180 13.77 7.18 9.21
CA PRO A 180 14.40 8.33 9.85
C PRO A 180 15.87 8.57 9.50
N GLY A 181 16.60 7.50 9.20
CA GLY A 181 18.03 7.58 8.92
C GLY A 181 18.40 7.70 7.44
N ILE A 182 17.39 7.88 6.56
CA ILE A 182 17.64 7.89 5.12
C ILE A 182 17.99 9.28 4.60
N HIS A 183 18.87 9.32 3.60
CA HIS A 183 19.19 10.50 2.81
C HIS A 183 18.75 10.32 1.36
N GLU A 184 18.76 11.38 0.57
CA GLU A 184 18.31 11.33 -0.82
C GLU A 184 19.21 10.42 -1.67
N GLU A 185 20.51 10.42 -1.42
CA GLU A 185 21.51 9.55 -2.08
C GLU A 185 21.33 8.05 -1.80
N ASP A 186 20.57 7.70 -0.76
CA ASP A 186 20.25 6.32 -0.40
C ASP A 186 19.07 5.73 -1.20
N LYS A 187 18.44 6.54 -2.06
CA LYS A 187 17.23 6.16 -2.79
C LYS A 187 17.49 6.10 -4.29
N THR A 188 17.00 5.03 -4.92
CA THR A 188 16.93 4.88 -6.37
C THR A 188 15.48 4.72 -6.78
N TYR A 189 14.98 5.63 -7.63
CA TYR A 189 13.60 5.63 -8.10
C TYR A 189 13.47 4.77 -9.35
N LEU A 190 12.61 3.75 -9.28
CA LEU A 190 12.41 2.77 -10.33
C LEU A 190 11.33 3.26 -11.30
N LYS A 191 11.61 3.24 -12.58
CA LYS A 191 10.79 3.88 -13.60
C LYS A 191 10.33 2.93 -14.70
N ALA A 192 11.19 1.98 -15.12
CA ALA A 192 10.96 0.98 -16.17
C ALA A 192 10.32 1.60 -17.44
N TYR A 193 10.90 2.67 -17.96
CA TYR A 193 10.33 3.45 -19.08
C TYR A 193 10.17 2.67 -20.39
N SER A 194 10.77 1.50 -20.53
CA SER A 194 10.50 0.57 -21.63
C SER A 194 9.09 -0.03 -21.57
N HIS A 195 8.49 -0.10 -20.36
CA HIS A 195 7.22 -0.76 -20.08
C HIS A 195 6.17 0.19 -19.50
N LEU A 196 6.58 1.25 -18.81
CA LEU A 196 5.72 2.14 -18.06
C LEU A 196 5.98 3.60 -18.44
N CYS A 197 4.91 4.40 -18.55
CA CYS A 197 5.02 5.85 -18.75
C CYS A 197 5.35 6.56 -17.43
N PRO A 198 5.95 7.78 -17.50
CA PRO A 198 6.03 8.67 -16.35
C PRO A 198 4.64 8.96 -15.77
N THR A 199 4.53 8.96 -14.45
CA THR A 199 3.23 9.12 -13.77
C THR A 199 2.64 10.52 -13.94
N HIS A 200 3.50 11.54 -14.03
CA HIS A 200 3.08 12.92 -14.26
C HIS A 200 2.41 13.15 -15.63
N ASP A 201 2.68 12.31 -16.64
CA ASP A 201 2.07 12.42 -17.97
C ASP A 201 0.54 12.27 -17.95
N TYR A 202 0.01 11.60 -16.92
CA TYR A 202 -1.43 11.46 -16.72
C TYR A 202 -1.95 12.09 -15.41
N GLY A 203 -1.18 13.06 -14.89
CA GLY A 203 -1.64 13.98 -13.85
C GLY A 203 -1.56 13.45 -12.42
N VAL A 204 -0.77 12.40 -12.16
CA VAL A 204 -0.59 11.87 -10.80
C VAL A 204 0.86 11.92 -10.36
N ALA A 205 1.07 12.23 -9.08
CA ALA A 205 2.38 12.41 -8.46
C ALA A 205 2.71 11.18 -7.58
N PHE A 206 3.42 10.20 -8.15
CA PHE A 206 3.99 9.08 -7.39
C PHE A 206 5.13 8.43 -8.18
N GLU A 207 6.04 7.70 -7.50
CA GLU A 207 7.03 6.85 -8.14
C GLU A 207 6.50 5.43 -8.31
N ARG A 208 6.91 4.75 -9.39
CA ARG A 208 6.55 3.34 -9.68
C ARG A 208 7.14 2.37 -8.67
N GLY A 209 8.29 2.72 -8.12
CA GLY A 209 8.96 2.01 -7.05
C GLY A 209 10.16 2.80 -6.55
N VAL A 210 10.67 2.40 -5.40
CA VAL A 210 11.89 2.93 -4.81
C VAL A 210 12.73 1.78 -4.26
N ARG A 211 14.03 1.81 -4.56
CA ARG A 211 15.04 0.96 -3.93
C ARG A 211 15.83 1.79 -2.93
N LEU A 212 16.02 1.28 -1.73
CA LEU A 212 16.84 1.87 -0.69
C LEU A 212 18.25 1.25 -0.68
N SER A 213 19.22 1.97 -0.15
CA SER A 213 20.63 1.51 -0.08
C SER A 213 20.82 0.25 0.76
N ASP A 214 19.92 -0.02 1.71
CA ASP A 214 19.91 -1.24 2.52
C ASP A 214 19.33 -2.48 1.81
N GLY A 215 18.92 -2.33 0.55
CA GLY A 215 18.37 -3.41 -0.28
C GLY A 215 16.85 -3.51 -0.31
N HIS A 216 16.11 -2.73 0.50
CA HIS A 216 14.64 -2.72 0.40
C HIS A 216 14.19 -2.13 -0.92
N ILE A 217 13.23 -2.80 -1.57
CA ILE A 217 12.55 -2.34 -2.79
C ILE A 217 11.05 -2.34 -2.53
N PHE A 218 10.42 -1.19 -2.72
CA PHE A 218 8.97 -1.03 -2.60
C PHE A 218 8.38 -0.76 -3.98
N ILE A 219 7.55 -1.67 -4.48
CA ILE A 219 6.83 -1.52 -5.73
C ILE A 219 5.44 -0.95 -5.44
N SER A 220 5.13 0.16 -6.07
CA SER A 220 3.81 0.82 -6.01
C SER A 220 2.73 -0.04 -6.65
N GLY A 221 1.47 0.27 -6.35
CA GLY A 221 0.35 -0.32 -7.08
C GLY A 221 0.58 -0.22 -8.58
N THR A 222 0.63 -1.39 -9.21
CA THR A 222 0.97 -1.55 -10.63
C THR A 222 -0.18 -2.24 -11.35
N ALA A 223 -0.62 -1.65 -12.46
CA ALA A 223 -1.70 -2.14 -13.30
C ALA A 223 -1.21 -2.52 -14.71
N SER A 224 -2.11 -3.07 -15.51
CA SER A 224 -1.85 -3.47 -16.91
C SER A 224 -1.84 -2.26 -17.83
N ILE A 225 -0.70 -1.59 -17.97
CA ILE A 225 -0.48 -0.47 -18.88
C ILE A 225 0.76 -0.67 -19.75
N ASP A 226 0.85 0.09 -20.84
CA ASP A 226 2.05 0.18 -21.67
C ASP A 226 2.88 1.45 -21.37
N HIS A 227 3.99 1.61 -22.07
CA HIS A 227 4.89 2.77 -21.95
C HIS A 227 4.28 4.12 -22.38
N LEU A 228 3.07 4.11 -22.94
CA LEU A 228 2.28 5.31 -23.24
C LEU A 228 1.14 5.53 -22.24
N GLY A 229 1.05 4.73 -21.18
CA GLY A 229 -0.01 4.80 -20.16
C GLY A 229 -1.37 4.27 -20.63
N ARG A 230 -1.42 3.59 -21.77
CA ARG A 230 -2.66 3.00 -22.30
C ARG A 230 -2.94 1.68 -21.58
N VAL A 231 -4.22 1.46 -21.27
CA VAL A 231 -4.66 0.19 -20.68
C VAL A 231 -4.48 -0.94 -21.68
N MET A 232 -3.78 -1.99 -21.28
CA MET A 232 -3.60 -3.19 -22.03
C MET A 232 -4.64 -4.24 -21.64
N HIS A 233 -5.10 -5.04 -22.62
CA HIS A 233 -6.00 -6.18 -22.39
C HIS A 233 -7.32 -5.79 -21.69
N GLN A 234 -8.02 -4.77 -22.20
CA GLN A 234 -9.30 -4.34 -21.64
C GLN A 234 -10.30 -5.50 -21.57
N GLY A 235 -10.92 -5.70 -20.40
CA GLY A 235 -11.92 -6.73 -20.17
C GLY A 235 -11.38 -8.15 -19.96
N ASP A 236 -10.06 -8.35 -19.98
CA ASP A 236 -9.41 -9.65 -19.75
C ASP A 236 -8.50 -9.58 -18.52
N VAL A 237 -9.01 -10.02 -17.36
CA VAL A 237 -8.30 -9.96 -16.09
C VAL A 237 -7.04 -10.83 -16.08
N ILE A 238 -7.04 -11.97 -16.78
CA ILE A 238 -5.87 -12.87 -16.81
C ILE A 238 -4.76 -12.27 -17.66
N ALA A 239 -5.08 -11.73 -18.83
CA ALA A 239 -4.11 -11.04 -19.66
C ALA A 239 -3.60 -9.75 -18.96
N GLN A 240 -4.47 -9.03 -18.21
CA GLN A 240 -4.05 -7.93 -17.35
C GLN A 240 -3.11 -8.39 -16.24
N THR A 241 -3.38 -9.53 -15.60
CA THR A 241 -2.49 -10.11 -14.58
C THR A 241 -1.11 -10.42 -15.15
N GLY A 242 -1.03 -11.04 -16.31
CA GLY A 242 0.23 -11.30 -17.00
C GLY A 242 1.01 -10.01 -17.27
N ARG A 243 0.35 -9.00 -17.87
CA ARG A 243 0.99 -7.73 -18.23
C ARG A 243 1.46 -6.94 -17.00
N LEU A 244 0.68 -6.87 -15.92
CA LEU A 244 1.13 -6.18 -14.72
C LEU A 244 2.33 -6.87 -14.05
N LEU A 245 2.41 -8.21 -14.10
CA LEU A 245 3.58 -8.95 -13.62
C LEU A 245 4.83 -8.68 -14.47
N GLU A 246 4.68 -8.52 -15.79
CA GLU A 246 5.78 -8.04 -16.65
C GLU A 246 6.25 -6.65 -16.19
N ASN A 247 5.32 -5.71 -15.96
CA ASN A 247 5.64 -4.38 -15.48
C ASN A 247 6.37 -4.40 -14.13
N ILE A 248 5.92 -5.24 -13.18
CA ILE A 248 6.59 -5.44 -11.88
C ILE A 248 7.98 -6.05 -12.08
N SER A 249 8.11 -7.04 -12.97
CA SER A 249 9.40 -7.67 -13.29
C SER A 249 10.43 -6.65 -13.78
N GLU A 250 10.05 -5.76 -14.67
CA GLU A 250 10.94 -4.72 -15.18
C GLU A 250 11.38 -3.73 -14.09
N LEU A 251 10.44 -3.33 -13.22
CA LEU A 251 10.78 -2.48 -12.07
C LEU A 251 11.75 -3.18 -11.10
N LEU A 252 11.51 -4.46 -10.81
CA LEU A 252 12.40 -5.24 -9.94
C LEU A 252 13.78 -5.41 -10.57
N GLN A 253 13.86 -5.69 -11.88
CA GLN A 253 15.14 -5.82 -12.58
C GLN A 253 15.94 -4.50 -12.56
N GLU A 254 15.28 -3.36 -12.79
CA GLU A 254 15.91 -2.04 -12.63
C GLU A 254 16.44 -1.83 -11.20
N GLY A 255 15.72 -2.35 -10.20
CA GLY A 255 16.14 -2.37 -8.79
C GLY A 255 17.17 -3.45 -8.44
N GLY A 256 17.60 -4.28 -9.39
CA GLY A 256 18.56 -5.38 -9.13
C GLY A 256 17.93 -6.60 -8.44
N ALA A 257 16.63 -6.81 -8.57
CA ALA A 257 15.88 -7.95 -8.02
C ALA A 257 15.04 -8.65 -9.11
N SER A 258 14.31 -9.69 -8.73
CA SER A 258 13.44 -10.44 -9.63
C SER A 258 12.13 -10.87 -8.94
N LEU A 259 11.15 -11.32 -9.75
CA LEU A 259 9.87 -11.84 -9.24
C LEU A 259 10.03 -13.05 -8.31
N GLU A 260 11.08 -13.84 -8.50
CA GLU A 260 11.39 -15.01 -7.69
C GLU A 260 11.83 -14.67 -6.25
N GLN A 261 12.25 -13.43 -6.03
CA GLN A 261 12.65 -12.91 -4.72
C GLN A 261 11.50 -12.25 -3.95
N VAL A 262 10.33 -12.09 -4.58
CA VAL A 262 9.16 -11.49 -3.94
C VAL A 262 8.64 -12.41 -2.82
N PRO A 263 8.63 -11.97 -1.55
CA PRO A 263 8.20 -12.79 -0.44
C PRO A 263 6.68 -12.92 -0.33
N TYR A 264 5.93 -11.97 -0.86
CA TYR A 264 4.46 -12.00 -0.91
C TYR A 264 3.90 -10.99 -1.92
N PHE A 265 2.65 -11.22 -2.34
CA PHE A 265 1.90 -10.27 -3.16
C PHE A 265 0.64 -9.77 -2.44
N VAL A 266 0.35 -8.49 -2.56
CA VAL A 266 -0.98 -7.93 -2.28
C VAL A 266 -1.66 -7.66 -3.62
N VAL A 267 -2.80 -8.32 -3.83
CA VAL A 267 -3.55 -8.31 -5.08
C VAL A 267 -4.90 -7.66 -4.84
N TYR A 268 -5.22 -6.67 -5.63
CA TYR A 268 -6.47 -5.93 -5.56
C TYR A 268 -7.31 -6.24 -6.80
N LEU A 269 -8.50 -6.78 -6.61
CA LEU A 269 -9.46 -7.07 -7.67
C LEU A 269 -10.63 -6.10 -7.60
N ARG A 270 -10.99 -5.55 -8.76
CA ARG A 270 -12.12 -4.66 -8.90
C ARG A 270 -13.46 -5.40 -8.78
N ASP A 271 -13.52 -6.66 -9.22
CA ASP A 271 -14.69 -7.50 -9.21
C ASP A 271 -14.37 -8.86 -8.57
N ILE A 272 -15.19 -9.25 -7.60
CA ILE A 272 -15.06 -10.53 -6.88
C ILE A 272 -15.18 -11.75 -7.83
N SER A 273 -15.89 -11.64 -8.93
CA SER A 273 -16.06 -12.73 -9.90
C SER A 273 -14.74 -13.16 -10.55
N ASP A 274 -13.73 -12.28 -10.56
CA ASP A 274 -12.41 -12.55 -11.12
C ASP A 274 -11.51 -13.35 -10.17
N TYR A 275 -11.90 -13.48 -8.90
CA TYR A 275 -11.05 -14.06 -7.84
C TYR A 275 -10.52 -15.44 -8.20
N ARG A 276 -11.41 -16.37 -8.60
CA ARG A 276 -11.01 -17.75 -8.81
C ARG A 276 -9.97 -17.88 -9.92
N MET A 277 -10.17 -17.19 -11.02
CA MET A 277 -9.26 -17.25 -12.17
C MET A 277 -7.89 -16.66 -11.84
N VAL A 278 -7.88 -15.53 -11.10
CA VAL A 278 -6.63 -14.87 -10.68
C VAL A 278 -5.92 -15.72 -9.65
N ASP A 279 -6.61 -16.30 -8.66
CA ASP A 279 -6.00 -17.17 -7.66
C ASP A 279 -5.38 -18.43 -8.28
N GLU A 280 -6.08 -19.07 -9.22
CA GLU A 280 -5.55 -20.22 -9.99
C GLU A 280 -4.31 -19.81 -10.81
N TYR A 281 -4.33 -18.65 -11.48
CA TYR A 281 -3.19 -18.14 -12.24
C TYR A 281 -1.97 -17.89 -11.33
N MET A 282 -2.17 -17.20 -10.20
CA MET A 282 -1.12 -16.88 -9.24
C MET A 282 -0.59 -18.16 -8.56
N GLN A 283 -1.45 -19.12 -8.25
CA GLN A 283 -1.04 -20.42 -7.70
C GLN A 283 -0.18 -21.22 -8.67
N ALA A 284 -0.50 -21.19 -9.95
CA ALA A 284 0.29 -21.87 -10.97
C ALA A 284 1.66 -21.19 -11.18
N ARG A 285 1.71 -19.86 -11.16
CA ARG A 285 2.93 -19.08 -11.43
C ARG A 285 3.85 -18.98 -10.21
N PHE A 286 3.26 -18.87 -9.00
CA PHE A 286 3.96 -18.65 -7.73
C PHE A 286 3.42 -19.59 -6.64
N PRO A 287 3.62 -20.91 -6.76
CA PRO A 287 2.97 -21.90 -5.88
C PRO A 287 3.36 -21.78 -4.41
N SER A 288 4.56 -21.26 -4.12
CA SER A 288 5.11 -21.13 -2.76
C SER A 288 5.11 -19.71 -2.20
N VAL A 289 4.68 -18.73 -2.98
CA VAL A 289 4.69 -17.32 -2.54
C VAL A 289 3.33 -16.98 -1.90
N PRO A 290 3.32 -16.56 -0.64
CA PRO A 290 2.13 -16.07 0.03
C PRO A 290 1.49 -14.90 -0.74
N ARG A 291 0.17 -14.84 -0.73
CA ARG A 291 -0.59 -13.74 -1.31
C ARG A 291 -1.85 -13.44 -0.53
N ILE A 292 -2.26 -12.20 -0.54
CA ILE A 292 -3.58 -11.75 -0.10
C ILE A 292 -4.29 -11.20 -1.32
N ILE A 293 -5.45 -11.76 -1.68
CA ILE A 293 -6.30 -11.25 -2.75
C ILE A 293 -7.51 -10.58 -2.11
N LEU A 294 -7.71 -9.31 -2.43
CA LEU A 294 -8.68 -8.42 -1.79
C LEU A 294 -9.68 -7.89 -2.82
N GLU A 295 -10.92 -7.73 -2.43
CA GLU A 295 -11.85 -6.87 -3.16
C GLU A 295 -11.49 -5.42 -2.87
N ALA A 296 -11.01 -4.74 -3.91
CA ALA A 296 -10.71 -3.31 -3.83
C ALA A 296 -10.75 -2.70 -5.23
N ARG A 297 -11.59 -1.69 -5.43
CA ARG A 297 -11.66 -1.00 -6.72
C ARG A 297 -10.36 -0.27 -7.00
N VAL A 298 -9.82 -0.54 -8.18
CA VAL A 298 -8.65 0.16 -8.72
C VAL A 298 -9.07 1.54 -9.23
N CYS A 299 -8.17 2.50 -9.20
CA CYS A 299 -8.46 3.92 -9.44
C CYS A 299 -8.95 4.28 -10.86
N ARG A 300 -8.94 3.34 -11.80
CA ARG A 300 -9.55 3.49 -13.13
C ARG A 300 -10.46 2.31 -13.46
N PRO A 301 -11.67 2.55 -14.00
CA PRO A 301 -12.65 1.47 -14.26
C PRO A 301 -12.16 0.37 -15.19
N SER A 302 -11.26 0.68 -16.13
CA SER A 302 -10.71 -0.29 -17.09
C SER A 302 -9.57 -1.15 -16.53
N TRP A 303 -9.07 -0.85 -15.33
CA TRP A 303 -8.10 -1.67 -14.61
C TRP A 303 -8.86 -2.63 -13.71
N LEU A 304 -8.84 -3.92 -14.07
CA LEU A 304 -9.56 -4.96 -13.35
C LEU A 304 -8.77 -5.46 -12.15
N ILE A 305 -7.46 -5.32 -12.20
CA ILE A 305 -6.52 -5.80 -11.20
C ILE A 305 -5.36 -4.82 -11.01
N GLU A 306 -4.87 -4.74 -9.78
CA GLU A 306 -3.64 -4.04 -9.40
C GLU A 306 -2.87 -4.91 -8.41
N MET A 307 -1.54 -4.86 -8.43
CA MET A 307 -0.70 -5.54 -7.45
C MET A 307 0.38 -4.62 -6.91
N GLU A 308 0.77 -4.90 -5.68
CA GLU A 308 1.98 -4.37 -5.07
C GLU A 308 2.79 -5.49 -4.43
N CYS A 309 4.07 -5.27 -4.29
CA CYS A 309 4.98 -6.14 -3.56
C CYS A 309 6.16 -5.35 -2.99
N GLU A 310 6.90 -5.98 -2.12
CA GLU A 310 8.19 -5.49 -1.64
C GLU A 310 9.21 -6.63 -1.70
N VAL A 311 10.49 -6.26 -1.79
CA VAL A 311 11.62 -7.19 -1.78
C VAL A 311 12.68 -6.60 -0.87
N CYS A 312 13.40 -7.45 -0.13
CA CYS A 312 14.66 -7.10 0.49
C CYS A 312 15.76 -7.84 -0.27
N ALA A 313 16.42 -7.15 -1.20
CA ALA A 313 17.53 -7.71 -1.96
C ALA A 313 18.78 -7.66 -1.09
N SER A 314 19.34 -8.83 -0.83
CA SER A 314 20.61 -9.01 -0.09
C SER A 314 21.81 -8.59 -0.94
#